data_ee62091ff6f88f23d99f5bda16627201
#
_entry.id   ee62091ff6f88f23d99f5bda16627201
#
_cell.length_a   1.000
_cell.length_b   1.000
_cell.length_c   1.000
_cell.angle_alpha   90.00
_cell.angle_beta   90.00
_cell.angle_gamma   90.00
#
_symmetry.space_group_name_H-M   'P 1'
#
loop_
_entity.id
_entity.type
_entity.pdbx_description
1 polymer ?
#
loop_
_entity_poly.entity_id
_entity_poly.type
_entity_poly.pdbx_seq_one_letter_code
_entity_poly.pdbx_strand_id
1 'polypeptide(L)'
;MVSVVAESMGKPMSLHSELDVDVYRLCPSDAGRDGPDLVARVLGPGVERATVDTAAHVLQRLAGTRFPAERCTSDDPVVALGKDRHVLITEYVEPSPAPGPAFVLAWCAGLLGRLALRPANDLPAGGGWHRLGPTPSREIGQALALGGHVGASVAELVDTLADADDGAGLPEALIHADLTPPNAVPRGEQPPVIIDWIGVGRGPRIWPLAFLLYVAGPARARRALDRYAGSVPLSEEERARLPAVMIARPLTLDLWAAAYERMTAREVVTRCRAHRARVEAITAALNDPDRV
;
A
#
# COMPACT_ATOMS: atom_id res chain seq x y z
N MET A 1 -23.79 -4.84 7.87
CA MET A 1 -22.45 -5.45 7.73
C MET A 1 -22.37 -6.75 8.55
N VAL A 2 -22.43 -6.74 9.88
CA VAL A 2 -22.30 -7.96 10.74
C VAL A 2 -23.23 -9.10 10.29
N SER A 3 -24.52 -8.84 10.08
CA SER A 3 -25.49 -9.85 9.64
C SER A 3 -25.14 -10.46 8.27
N VAL A 4 -24.68 -9.64 7.33
CA VAL A 4 -24.26 -10.08 5.99
C VAL A 4 -23.02 -10.98 6.06
N VAL A 5 -22.06 -10.64 6.91
CA VAL A 5 -20.88 -11.49 7.15
C VAL A 5 -21.27 -12.80 7.85
N ALA A 6 -22.15 -12.74 8.88
CA ALA A 6 -22.63 -13.92 9.57
C ALA A 6 -23.35 -14.91 8.64
N GLU A 7 -24.19 -14.40 7.74
CA GLU A 7 -24.86 -15.20 6.70
C GLU A 7 -23.86 -15.86 5.76
N SER A 8 -22.90 -15.09 5.23
CA SER A 8 -21.86 -15.60 4.34
C SER A 8 -20.98 -16.67 5.00
N MET A 9 -20.67 -16.50 6.29
CA MET A 9 -19.86 -17.44 7.05
C MET A 9 -20.65 -18.65 7.59
N GLY A 10 -21.98 -18.65 7.46
CA GLY A 10 -22.85 -19.70 7.99
C GLY A 10 -22.80 -19.85 9.51
N LYS A 11 -22.39 -18.81 10.24
CA LYS A 11 -22.28 -18.81 11.71
C LYS A 11 -22.58 -17.42 12.30
N PRO A 12 -23.15 -17.36 13.51
CA PRO A 12 -23.43 -16.10 14.16
C PRO A 12 -22.12 -15.35 14.50
N MET A 13 -22.08 -14.06 14.17
CA MET A 13 -20.96 -13.17 14.43
C MET A 13 -21.42 -11.96 15.23
N SER A 14 -20.51 -11.40 16.02
CA SER A 14 -20.71 -10.15 16.75
C SER A 14 -19.57 -9.17 16.45
N LEU A 15 -19.88 -7.86 16.48
CA LEU A 15 -18.88 -6.82 16.38
C LEU A 15 -18.06 -6.79 17.67
N HIS A 16 -16.74 -6.95 17.54
CA HIS A 16 -15.81 -6.79 18.65
C HIS A 16 -15.32 -5.35 18.77
N SER A 17 -14.76 -4.81 17.68
CA SER A 17 -14.21 -3.44 17.63
C SER A 17 -14.13 -2.93 16.20
N GLU A 18 -14.09 -1.62 16.05
CA GLU A 18 -13.59 -0.96 14.85
C GLU A 18 -12.06 -0.83 14.98
N LEU A 19 -11.32 -1.29 13.98
CA LEU A 19 -9.86 -1.29 13.94
C LEU A 19 -9.33 -0.05 13.23
N ASP A 20 -10.06 0.40 12.20
CA ASP A 20 -9.78 1.58 11.38
C ASP A 20 -11.09 1.97 10.67
N VAL A 21 -11.08 3.07 9.93
CA VAL A 21 -12.24 3.50 9.14
C VAL A 21 -12.69 2.37 8.21
N ASP A 22 -13.94 1.95 8.37
CA ASP A 22 -14.54 0.85 7.60
C ASP A 22 -13.82 -0.52 7.74
N VAL A 23 -13.02 -0.73 8.80
CA VAL A 23 -12.35 -2.00 9.11
C VAL A 23 -12.76 -2.48 10.51
N TYR A 24 -13.38 -3.64 10.57
CA TYR A 24 -14.02 -4.15 11.77
C TYR A 24 -13.48 -5.52 12.16
N ARG A 25 -13.17 -5.71 13.45
CA ARG A 25 -12.94 -7.04 14.03
C ARG A 25 -14.28 -7.64 14.43
N LEU A 26 -14.52 -8.84 13.96
CA LEU A 26 -15.71 -9.64 14.29
C LEU A 26 -15.26 -10.91 15.03
N CYS A 27 -16.01 -11.32 16.03
CA CYS A 27 -15.78 -12.58 16.71
C CYS A 27 -17.02 -13.48 16.60
N PRO A 28 -16.85 -14.83 16.64
CA PRO A 28 -17.97 -15.74 16.78
C PRO A 28 -18.79 -15.40 18.02
N SER A 29 -20.12 -15.33 17.90
CA SER A 29 -20.99 -15.14 19.05
C SER A 29 -20.92 -16.36 19.98
N ASP A 30 -21.22 -16.20 21.27
CA ASP A 30 -21.03 -17.19 22.36
C ASP A 30 -21.52 -18.61 22.07
N ALA A 31 -22.46 -18.79 21.17
CA ALA A 31 -22.97 -20.11 20.77
C ALA A 31 -22.03 -20.88 19.81
N GLY A 32 -20.91 -20.26 19.32
CA GLY A 32 -20.02 -20.86 18.34
C GLY A 32 -18.57 -20.45 18.54
N ARG A 33 -18.02 -20.62 19.74
CA ARG A 33 -16.63 -20.26 20.08
C ARG A 33 -15.52 -20.94 19.25
N ASP A 34 -15.85 -21.88 18.38
CA ASP A 34 -14.89 -22.57 17.54
C ASP A 34 -14.66 -21.81 16.24
N GLY A 35 -13.64 -20.97 16.21
CA GLY A 35 -13.16 -20.30 15.00
C GLY A 35 -12.34 -19.04 15.29
N PRO A 36 -11.51 -18.62 14.32
CA PRO A 36 -10.73 -17.40 14.47
C PRO A 36 -11.64 -16.17 14.45
N ASP A 37 -11.18 -15.10 15.09
CA ASP A 37 -11.72 -13.77 14.87
C ASP A 37 -11.48 -13.35 13.42
N LEU A 38 -12.36 -12.53 12.90
CA LEU A 38 -12.35 -12.10 11.51
C LEU A 38 -12.10 -10.60 11.41
N VAL A 39 -11.56 -10.19 10.26
CA VAL A 39 -11.54 -8.80 9.83
C VAL A 39 -12.51 -8.65 8.67
N ALA A 40 -13.47 -7.74 8.80
CA ALA A 40 -14.36 -7.31 7.73
C ALA A 40 -13.92 -5.92 7.27
N ARG A 41 -13.32 -5.84 6.08
CA ARG A 41 -12.95 -4.57 5.45
C ARG A 41 -14.05 -4.16 4.49
N VAL A 42 -14.77 -3.11 4.83
CA VAL A 42 -15.86 -2.57 4.01
C VAL A 42 -15.29 -1.57 3.02
N LEU A 43 -15.48 -1.85 1.74
CA LEU A 43 -14.97 -1.03 0.65
C LEU A 43 -16.06 -0.12 0.11
N GLY A 44 -15.73 1.15 -0.02
CA GLY A 44 -16.66 2.20 -0.46
C GLY A 44 -17.11 2.05 -1.92
N PRO A 45 -18.08 2.84 -2.34
CA PRO A 45 -18.68 2.73 -3.69
C PRO A 45 -17.74 3.06 -4.84
N GLY A 46 -16.57 3.64 -4.55
CA GLY A 46 -15.53 3.88 -5.57
C GLY A 46 -14.59 2.69 -5.82
N VAL A 47 -14.75 1.56 -5.09
CA VAL A 47 -13.92 0.37 -5.28
C VAL A 47 -14.67 -0.66 -6.10
N GLU A 48 -14.21 -0.89 -7.32
CA GLU A 48 -14.80 -1.90 -8.19
C GLU A 48 -14.68 -3.31 -7.60
N ARG A 49 -15.72 -4.13 -7.75
CA ARG A 49 -15.73 -5.53 -7.32
C ARG A 49 -14.51 -6.30 -7.84
N ALA A 50 -14.11 -6.09 -9.08
CA ALA A 50 -12.95 -6.73 -9.69
C ALA A 50 -11.64 -6.46 -8.94
N THR A 51 -11.46 -5.28 -8.34
CA THR A 51 -10.30 -4.94 -7.51
C THR A 51 -10.29 -5.79 -6.23
N VAL A 52 -11.45 -6.00 -5.62
CA VAL A 52 -11.59 -6.81 -4.40
C VAL A 52 -11.37 -8.29 -4.69
N ASP A 53 -11.95 -8.77 -5.79
CA ASP A 53 -11.78 -10.16 -6.25
C ASP A 53 -10.30 -10.46 -6.59
N THR A 54 -9.59 -9.49 -7.17
CA THR A 54 -8.14 -9.60 -7.41
C THR A 54 -7.37 -9.75 -6.09
N ALA A 55 -7.69 -8.97 -5.07
CA ALA A 55 -7.07 -9.08 -3.75
C ALA A 55 -7.32 -10.46 -3.11
N ALA A 56 -8.58 -10.92 -3.13
CA ALA A 56 -8.96 -12.24 -2.65
C ALA A 56 -8.21 -13.37 -3.38
N HIS A 57 -8.16 -13.32 -4.71
CA HIS A 57 -7.44 -14.29 -5.54
C HIS A 57 -5.95 -14.35 -5.21
N VAL A 58 -5.29 -13.19 -5.05
CA VAL A 58 -3.87 -13.14 -4.69
C VAL A 58 -3.64 -13.70 -3.28
N LEU A 59 -4.49 -13.35 -2.32
CA LEU A 59 -4.41 -13.89 -0.95
C LEU A 59 -4.53 -15.42 -0.94
N GLN A 60 -5.49 -15.99 -1.69
CA GLN A 60 -5.65 -17.45 -1.83
C GLN A 60 -4.43 -18.09 -2.45
N ARG A 61 -3.83 -17.49 -3.50
CA ARG A 61 -2.57 -17.98 -4.09
C ARG A 61 -1.41 -17.93 -3.10
N LEU A 62 -1.34 -16.89 -2.27
CA LEU A 62 -0.28 -16.74 -1.27
C LEU A 62 -0.45 -17.69 -0.08
N ALA A 63 -1.69 -18.08 0.26
CA ALA A 63 -1.98 -19.03 1.34
C ALA A 63 -1.29 -20.39 1.15
N GLY A 64 -1.13 -20.84 -0.10
CA GLY A 64 -0.39 -22.06 -0.47
C GLY A 64 1.14 -21.91 -0.39
N THR A 65 1.65 -20.74 0.03
CA THR A 65 3.09 -20.45 0.08
C THR A 65 3.54 -20.09 1.48
N ARG A 66 4.86 -19.89 1.66
CA ARG A 66 5.44 -19.38 2.92
C ARG A 66 5.46 -17.84 2.99
N PHE A 67 4.71 -17.15 2.16
CA PHE A 67 4.60 -15.69 2.23
C PHE A 67 3.65 -15.31 3.37
N PRO A 68 4.04 -14.42 4.30
CA PRO A 68 3.22 -14.08 5.46
C PRO A 68 2.17 -13.01 5.09
N ALA A 69 1.16 -13.40 4.32
CA ALA A 69 -0.02 -12.57 4.03
C ALA A 69 -1.17 -12.91 5.00
N GLU A 70 -2.08 -11.96 5.21
CA GLU A 70 -3.38 -12.26 5.82
C GLU A 70 -4.08 -13.37 5.04
N ARG A 71 -5.01 -14.08 5.65
CA ARG A 71 -5.67 -15.24 5.06
C ARG A 71 -7.15 -14.98 4.84
N CYS A 72 -7.63 -15.37 3.67
CA CYS A 72 -9.07 -15.46 3.44
C CYS A 72 -9.66 -16.61 4.27
N THR A 73 -10.87 -16.40 4.76
CA THR A 73 -11.58 -17.35 5.63
C THR A 73 -12.35 -18.42 4.88
N SER A 74 -12.56 -18.21 3.57
CA SER A 74 -13.32 -19.10 2.68
C SER A 74 -12.83 -18.98 1.23
N ASP A 75 -13.33 -19.84 0.37
CA ASP A 75 -13.07 -19.78 -1.06
C ASP A 75 -13.76 -18.57 -1.73
N ASP A 76 -14.85 -18.05 -1.14
CA ASP A 76 -15.52 -16.80 -1.55
C ASP A 76 -15.51 -15.80 -0.39
N PRO A 77 -14.40 -15.08 -0.17
CA PRO A 77 -14.26 -14.16 0.95
C PRO A 77 -14.81 -12.75 0.66
N VAL A 78 -15.41 -12.52 -0.51
CA VAL A 78 -15.91 -11.21 -0.93
C VAL A 78 -17.43 -11.19 -0.96
N VAL A 79 -18.00 -10.42 -0.05
CA VAL A 79 -19.46 -10.34 0.12
C VAL A 79 -19.97 -8.97 -0.33
N ALA A 80 -21.11 -8.96 -1.03
CA ALA A 80 -21.78 -7.73 -1.40
C ALA A 80 -22.49 -7.10 -0.18
N LEU A 81 -22.31 -5.80 0.02
CA LEU A 81 -22.99 -5.01 1.03
C LEU A 81 -23.86 -3.94 0.33
N GLY A 82 -25.06 -4.32 -0.06
CA GLY A 82 -25.93 -3.47 -0.90
C GLY A 82 -25.49 -3.46 -2.36
N LYS A 83 -25.75 -2.34 -3.07
CA LYS A 83 -25.53 -2.26 -4.52
C LYS A 83 -24.07 -1.93 -4.91
N ASP A 84 -23.41 -1.10 -4.11
CA ASP A 84 -22.16 -0.43 -4.51
C ASP A 84 -21.02 -0.61 -3.51
N ARG A 85 -21.18 -1.50 -2.54
CA ARG A 85 -20.17 -1.74 -1.50
C ARG A 85 -19.85 -3.23 -1.43
N HIS A 86 -18.61 -3.53 -1.09
CA HIS A 86 -18.12 -4.89 -0.95
C HIS A 86 -17.40 -5.05 0.40
N VAL A 87 -17.41 -6.26 0.92
CA VAL A 87 -16.68 -6.60 2.15
C VAL A 87 -15.71 -7.71 1.82
N LEU A 88 -14.42 -7.46 2.07
CA LEU A 88 -13.40 -8.51 2.07
C LEU A 88 -13.27 -9.07 3.49
N ILE A 89 -13.36 -10.40 3.62
CA ILE A 89 -13.31 -11.09 4.91
C ILE A 89 -12.01 -11.88 5.01
N THR A 90 -11.19 -11.54 6.01
CA THR A 90 -9.94 -12.22 6.31
C THR A 90 -9.86 -12.65 7.78
N GLU A 91 -8.92 -13.53 8.12
CA GLU A 91 -8.65 -13.89 9.51
C GLU A 91 -8.01 -12.69 10.24
N TYR A 92 -8.43 -12.46 11.48
CA TYR A 92 -7.77 -11.49 12.33
C TYR A 92 -6.40 -12.01 12.79
N VAL A 93 -5.41 -11.14 12.69
CA VAL A 93 -4.04 -11.43 13.14
C VAL A 93 -3.80 -10.71 14.46
N GLU A 94 -3.65 -11.47 15.54
CA GLU A 94 -3.31 -10.91 16.85
C GLU A 94 -1.88 -10.35 16.81
N PRO A 95 -1.68 -9.05 17.06
CA PRO A 95 -0.34 -8.47 17.06
C PRO A 95 0.46 -8.90 18.29
N SER A 96 1.75 -9.14 18.10
CA SER A 96 2.73 -9.31 19.19
C SER A 96 3.84 -8.28 19.04
N PRO A 97 4.35 -7.69 20.13
CA PRO A 97 5.35 -6.64 20.06
C PRO A 97 6.57 -7.05 19.22
N ALA A 98 6.96 -6.23 18.25
CA ALA A 98 8.19 -6.43 17.49
C ALA A 98 9.41 -5.92 18.28
N PRO A 99 10.62 -6.43 17.99
CA PRO A 99 11.86 -5.95 18.60
C PRO A 99 12.13 -4.45 18.37
N GLY A 100 11.55 -3.87 17.31
CA GLY A 100 11.61 -2.45 17.04
C GLY A 100 11.23 -2.07 15.62
N PRO A 101 11.04 -0.77 15.31
CA PRO A 101 10.60 -0.30 13.99
C PRO A 101 11.56 -0.66 12.86
N ALA A 102 12.87 -0.68 13.12
CA ALA A 102 13.89 -1.06 12.13
C ALA A 102 13.79 -2.54 11.74
N PHE A 103 13.35 -3.39 12.65
CA PHE A 103 13.11 -4.81 12.40
C PHE A 103 11.93 -4.99 11.42
N VAL A 104 10.79 -4.34 11.68
CA VAL A 104 9.61 -4.40 10.81
C VAL A 104 9.95 -3.87 9.42
N LEU A 105 10.64 -2.74 9.33
CA LEU A 105 11.07 -2.14 8.06
C LEU A 105 11.95 -3.11 7.25
N ALA A 106 12.92 -3.76 7.89
CA ALA A 106 13.78 -4.73 7.22
C ALA A 106 13.01 -5.95 6.70
N TRP A 107 11.98 -6.40 7.43
CA TRP A 107 11.09 -7.45 6.97
C TRP A 107 10.26 -7.00 5.77
N CYS A 108 9.65 -5.80 5.80
CA CYS A 108 8.92 -5.24 4.67
C CYS A 108 9.79 -5.21 3.41
N ALA A 109 11.03 -4.73 3.51
CA ALA A 109 11.96 -4.70 2.38
C ALA A 109 12.26 -6.09 1.81
N GLY A 110 12.55 -7.07 2.67
CA GLY A 110 12.78 -8.45 2.25
C GLY A 110 11.54 -9.11 1.63
N LEU A 111 10.35 -8.80 2.14
CA LEU A 111 9.09 -9.31 1.60
C LEU A 111 8.76 -8.68 0.24
N LEU A 112 9.04 -7.39 0.04
CA LEU A 112 8.95 -6.74 -1.28
C LEU A 112 9.88 -7.41 -2.29
N GLY A 113 11.13 -7.70 -1.92
CA GLY A 113 12.04 -8.45 -2.77
C GLY A 113 11.51 -9.85 -3.14
N ARG A 114 10.83 -10.53 -2.22
CA ARG A 114 10.16 -11.82 -2.51
C ARG A 114 8.95 -11.68 -3.42
N LEU A 115 8.16 -10.62 -3.32
CA LEU A 115 7.06 -10.33 -4.24
C LEU A 115 7.58 -9.99 -5.64
N ALA A 116 8.68 -9.24 -5.73
CA ALA A 116 9.32 -8.87 -6.99
C ALA A 116 9.82 -10.07 -7.83
N LEU A 117 9.95 -11.25 -7.23
CA LEU A 117 10.25 -12.50 -7.92
C LEU A 117 9.01 -13.26 -8.39
N ARG A 118 7.79 -12.80 -8.06
CA ARG A 118 6.56 -13.50 -8.42
C ARG A 118 5.99 -12.98 -9.74
N PRO A 119 5.76 -13.86 -10.71
CA PRO A 119 5.11 -13.48 -11.95
C PRO A 119 3.66 -13.04 -11.66
N ALA A 120 3.20 -12.05 -12.40
CA ALA A 120 1.87 -11.46 -12.26
C ALA A 120 1.21 -11.19 -13.63
N ASN A 121 1.63 -11.92 -14.67
CA ASN A 121 1.16 -11.69 -16.05
C ASN A 121 -0.33 -11.94 -16.23
N ASP A 122 -0.91 -12.78 -15.37
CA ASP A 122 -2.32 -13.15 -15.30
C ASP A 122 -3.17 -12.16 -14.48
N LEU A 123 -2.54 -11.18 -13.84
CA LEU A 123 -3.22 -10.20 -12.98
C LEU A 123 -3.43 -8.87 -13.70
N PRO A 124 -4.51 -8.15 -13.36
CA PRO A 124 -4.71 -6.78 -13.81
C PRO A 124 -3.61 -5.86 -13.26
N ALA A 125 -3.52 -4.65 -13.81
CA ALA A 125 -2.63 -3.63 -13.30
C ALA A 125 -2.97 -3.31 -11.84
N GLY A 126 -1.95 -3.37 -10.96
CA GLY A 126 -2.05 -3.03 -9.56
C GLY A 126 -1.64 -1.59 -9.27
N GLY A 127 -1.96 -1.13 -8.07
CA GLY A 127 -1.56 0.18 -7.59
C GLY A 127 -2.29 1.37 -8.22
N GLY A 128 -3.37 1.14 -8.98
CA GLY A 128 -4.05 2.21 -9.73
C GLY A 128 -4.52 3.39 -8.88
N TRP A 129 -4.83 3.17 -7.61
CA TRP A 129 -5.22 4.21 -6.65
C TRP A 129 -4.05 4.96 -6.04
N HIS A 130 -2.88 4.42 -6.18
CA HIS A 130 -1.65 4.86 -5.55
C HIS A 130 -0.65 5.38 -6.57
N ARG A 131 -0.93 5.24 -7.87
CA ARG A 131 -0.06 5.69 -8.95
C ARG A 131 -0.58 7.01 -9.50
N LEU A 132 0.35 7.88 -9.87
CA LEU A 132 0.04 9.08 -10.62
C LEU A 132 -0.37 8.66 -12.04
N GLY A 133 -1.66 8.37 -12.23
CA GLY A 133 -2.20 8.26 -13.58
C GLY A 133 -2.20 9.64 -14.25
N PRO A 134 -2.11 9.70 -15.58
CA PRO A 134 -2.06 10.99 -16.29
C PRO A 134 -3.35 11.81 -16.14
N THR A 135 -4.48 11.19 -15.86
CA THR A 135 -5.79 11.86 -15.78
C THR A 135 -6.09 12.42 -14.40
N PRO A 136 -6.09 11.64 -13.29
CA PRO A 136 -6.42 12.18 -11.97
C PRO A 136 -5.45 13.26 -11.51
N SER A 137 -4.16 13.12 -11.79
CA SER A 137 -3.15 14.11 -11.39
C SER A 137 -3.29 15.42 -12.13
N ARG A 138 -3.66 15.37 -13.41
CA ARG A 138 -3.93 16.57 -14.21
C ARG A 138 -5.19 17.28 -13.73
N GLU A 139 -6.28 16.54 -13.48
CA GLU A 139 -7.55 17.11 -13.02
C GLU A 139 -7.41 17.73 -11.63
N ILE A 140 -6.72 17.06 -10.70
CA ILE A 140 -6.46 17.60 -9.37
C ILE A 140 -5.53 18.82 -9.44
N GLY A 141 -4.48 18.77 -10.25
CA GLY A 141 -3.61 19.92 -10.49
C GLY A 141 -4.35 21.11 -11.10
N GLN A 142 -5.29 20.88 -12.02
CA GLN A 142 -6.15 21.92 -12.58
C GLN A 142 -7.13 22.48 -11.54
N ALA A 143 -7.74 21.64 -10.72
CA ALA A 143 -8.64 22.07 -9.65
C ALA A 143 -7.92 22.93 -8.60
N LEU A 144 -6.70 22.56 -8.24
CA LEU A 144 -5.84 23.35 -7.34
C LEU A 144 -5.44 24.69 -7.97
N ALA A 145 -5.17 24.73 -9.28
CA ALA A 145 -4.84 25.96 -10.00
C ALA A 145 -6.04 26.91 -10.13
N LEU A 146 -7.24 26.36 -10.35
CA LEU A 146 -8.50 27.13 -10.46
C LEU A 146 -8.97 27.70 -9.10
N GLY A 147 -8.54 27.14 -7.99
CA GLY A 147 -8.85 27.61 -6.62
C GLY A 147 -8.24 28.97 -6.24
N GLY A 148 -7.71 29.74 -7.19
CA GLY A 148 -7.25 31.13 -7.00
C GLY A 148 -5.89 31.28 -6.31
N HIS A 149 -5.19 30.19 -6.06
CA HIS A 149 -3.82 30.19 -5.53
C HIS A 149 -2.82 30.19 -6.71
N VAL A 150 -2.77 31.30 -7.40
CA VAL A 150 -1.88 31.49 -8.55
C VAL A 150 -0.54 32.04 -8.07
N GLY A 151 0.55 31.40 -8.49
CA GLY A 151 1.90 31.90 -8.23
C GLY A 151 2.97 30.82 -8.48
N ALA A 152 4.21 31.16 -8.26
CA ALA A 152 5.37 30.28 -8.41
C ALA A 152 5.22 28.91 -7.72
N SER A 153 4.44 28.87 -6.64
CA SER A 153 4.18 27.64 -5.86
C SER A 153 3.35 26.59 -6.61
N VAL A 154 2.38 27.00 -7.43
CA VAL A 154 1.60 26.07 -8.26
C VAL A 154 2.43 25.58 -9.43
N ALA A 155 3.26 26.44 -10.03
CA ALA A 155 4.20 26.05 -11.06
C ALA A 155 5.15 24.96 -10.53
N GLU A 156 5.72 25.14 -9.35
CA GLU A 156 6.59 24.15 -8.71
C GLU A 156 5.89 22.81 -8.46
N LEU A 157 4.61 22.80 -8.07
CA LEU A 157 3.84 21.58 -7.93
C LEU A 157 3.62 20.89 -9.29
N VAL A 158 3.27 21.66 -10.32
CA VAL A 158 3.07 21.15 -11.67
C VAL A 158 4.39 20.56 -12.21
N ASP A 159 5.52 21.26 -12.03
CA ASP A 159 6.84 20.78 -12.44
C ASP A 159 7.20 19.48 -11.68
N THR A 160 6.94 19.43 -10.37
CA THR A 160 7.20 18.22 -9.58
C THR A 160 6.33 17.04 -10.02
N LEU A 161 5.07 17.30 -10.40
CA LEU A 161 4.19 16.26 -10.96
C LEU A 161 4.64 15.80 -12.34
N ALA A 162 5.19 16.70 -13.15
CA ALA A 162 5.76 16.36 -14.46
C ALA A 162 7.03 15.52 -14.35
N ASP A 163 7.83 15.77 -13.31
CA ASP A 163 9.07 15.03 -13.02
C ASP A 163 8.81 13.69 -12.30
N ALA A 164 7.61 13.49 -11.72
CA ALA A 164 7.28 12.27 -11.03
C ALA A 164 7.10 11.10 -12.01
N ASP A 165 7.61 9.94 -11.61
CA ASP A 165 7.66 8.74 -12.43
C ASP A 165 6.82 7.63 -11.81
N ASP A 166 5.94 7.01 -12.55
CA ASP A 166 5.15 5.87 -12.11
C ASP A 166 5.83 4.51 -12.37
N GLY A 167 7.04 4.53 -12.91
CA GLY A 167 7.82 3.33 -13.24
C GLY A 167 7.35 2.60 -14.49
N ALA A 168 6.55 3.21 -15.35
CA ALA A 168 6.09 2.58 -16.58
C ALA A 168 7.27 2.12 -17.47
N GLY A 169 7.15 0.90 -17.99
CA GLY A 169 8.20 0.28 -18.82
C GLY A 169 9.34 -0.38 -18.04
N LEU A 170 9.41 -0.21 -16.72
CA LEU A 170 10.34 -0.96 -15.86
C LEU A 170 9.88 -2.40 -15.64
N PRO A 171 10.78 -3.30 -15.17
CA PRO A 171 10.41 -4.68 -14.86
C PRO A 171 9.20 -4.78 -13.94
N GLU A 172 8.20 -5.54 -14.37
CA GLU A 172 6.94 -5.75 -13.65
C GLU A 172 6.95 -7.05 -12.84
N ALA A 173 6.23 -7.05 -11.73
CA ALA A 173 6.00 -8.21 -10.88
C ALA A 173 4.67 -8.08 -10.13
N LEU A 174 4.41 -9.02 -9.21
CA LEU A 174 3.35 -8.86 -8.22
C LEU A 174 3.72 -7.75 -7.27
N ILE A 175 2.91 -6.68 -7.23
CA ILE A 175 3.10 -5.56 -6.31
C ILE A 175 2.00 -5.52 -5.27
N HIS A 176 2.37 -5.23 -4.04
CA HIS A 176 1.46 -4.76 -2.99
C HIS A 176 1.50 -3.23 -2.99
N ALA A 177 0.35 -2.59 -3.13
CA ALA A 177 0.29 -1.16 -3.32
C ALA A 177 0.90 -0.34 -2.16
N ASP A 178 0.82 -0.85 -0.93
CA ASP A 178 1.26 -0.16 0.28
C ASP A 178 1.91 -1.11 1.31
N LEU A 179 2.98 -1.84 0.90
CA LEU A 179 3.73 -2.68 1.83
C LEU A 179 4.71 -1.82 2.63
N THR A 180 4.19 -1.23 3.69
CA THR A 180 4.91 -0.38 4.64
C THR A 180 4.69 -0.88 6.08
N PRO A 181 5.44 -0.41 7.08
CA PRO A 181 5.29 -0.86 8.46
C PRO A 181 3.88 -0.78 9.05
N PRO A 182 3.02 0.21 8.75
CA PRO A 182 1.63 0.21 9.21
C PRO A 182 0.81 -0.99 8.73
N ASN A 183 1.10 -1.52 7.53
CA ASN A 183 0.43 -2.69 6.95
C ASN A 183 1.16 -4.01 7.24
N ALA A 184 2.06 -4.01 8.21
CA ALA A 184 2.82 -5.18 8.65
C ALA A 184 2.52 -5.46 10.13
N VAL A 185 1.59 -6.39 10.40
CA VAL A 185 1.20 -6.77 11.77
C VAL A 185 2.34 -7.56 12.40
N PRO A 186 3.00 -7.04 13.46
CA PRO A 186 4.15 -7.68 14.05
C PRO A 186 3.76 -8.95 14.82
N ARG A 187 4.64 -9.95 14.80
CA ARG A 187 4.49 -11.25 15.47
C ARG A 187 5.75 -11.61 16.27
N GLY A 188 6.16 -10.73 17.17
CA GLY A 188 7.40 -10.88 17.91
C GLY A 188 8.60 -10.89 16.96
N GLU A 189 9.46 -11.90 17.05
CA GLU A 189 10.64 -12.09 16.19
C GLU A 189 10.32 -12.78 14.83
N GLN A 190 9.08 -13.23 14.65
CA GLN A 190 8.64 -13.85 13.39
C GLN A 190 8.41 -12.79 12.31
N PRO A 191 8.39 -13.18 11.01
CA PRO A 191 7.95 -12.29 9.94
C PRO A 191 6.59 -11.70 10.25
N PRO A 192 6.41 -10.37 10.12
CA PRO A 192 5.10 -9.76 10.27
C PRO A 192 4.14 -10.29 9.21
N VAL A 193 2.85 -10.36 9.54
CA VAL A 193 1.81 -10.64 8.55
C VAL A 193 1.48 -9.37 7.80
N ILE A 194 1.51 -9.43 6.48
CA ILE A 194 1.16 -8.30 5.62
C ILE A 194 -0.34 -8.30 5.40
N ILE A 195 -0.96 -7.16 5.67
CA ILE A 195 -2.39 -6.91 5.52
C ILE A 195 -2.64 -5.82 4.47
N ASP A 196 -3.90 -5.58 4.16
CA ASP A 196 -4.35 -4.52 3.24
C ASP A 196 -3.90 -4.72 1.78
N TRP A 197 -4.37 -5.80 1.19
CA TRP A 197 -4.04 -6.20 -0.18
C TRP A 197 -4.91 -5.54 -1.26
N ILE A 198 -5.77 -4.58 -0.90
CA ILE A 198 -6.57 -3.86 -1.89
C ILE A 198 -5.65 -3.06 -2.83
N GLY A 199 -5.89 -3.21 -4.13
CA GLY A 199 -5.03 -2.62 -5.16
C GLY A 199 -3.79 -3.44 -5.51
N VAL A 200 -3.67 -4.68 -4.99
CA VAL A 200 -2.64 -5.62 -5.45
C VAL A 200 -2.83 -5.94 -6.94
N GLY A 201 -1.74 -6.25 -7.63
CA GLY A 201 -1.77 -6.63 -9.03
C GLY A 201 -0.40 -6.60 -9.67
N ARG A 202 -0.37 -6.52 -11.01
CA ARG A 202 0.84 -6.39 -11.79
C ARG A 202 1.30 -4.94 -11.85
N GLY A 203 2.57 -4.68 -11.66
CA GLY A 203 3.14 -3.33 -11.80
C GLY A 203 4.66 -3.29 -11.66
N PRO A 204 5.26 -2.10 -11.86
CA PRO A 204 6.69 -1.93 -11.70
C PRO A 204 7.14 -2.34 -10.30
N ARG A 205 8.04 -3.32 -10.23
CA ARG A 205 8.51 -3.89 -8.95
C ARG A 205 9.24 -2.87 -8.07
N ILE A 206 9.80 -1.83 -8.67
CA ILE A 206 10.47 -0.74 -7.97
C ILE A 206 9.46 0.18 -7.24
N TRP A 207 8.23 0.27 -7.70
CA TRP A 207 7.26 1.25 -7.22
C TRP A 207 6.96 1.10 -5.71
N PRO A 208 6.59 -0.07 -5.16
CA PRO A 208 6.39 -0.23 -3.72
C PRO A 208 7.70 -0.09 -2.92
N LEU A 209 8.86 -0.47 -3.51
CA LEU A 209 10.15 -0.25 -2.90
C LEU A 209 10.44 1.24 -2.73
N ALA A 210 10.22 2.05 -3.76
CA ALA A 210 10.44 3.48 -3.73
C ALA A 210 9.67 4.15 -2.58
N PHE A 211 8.41 3.77 -2.38
CA PHE A 211 7.63 4.28 -1.26
C PHE A 211 8.14 3.77 0.10
N LEU A 212 8.54 2.51 0.20
CA LEU A 212 9.15 2.00 1.43
C LEU A 212 10.45 2.74 1.79
N LEU A 213 11.30 3.07 0.80
CA LEU A 213 12.51 3.87 1.02
C LEU A 213 12.18 5.29 1.47
N TYR A 214 11.13 5.88 0.88
CA TYR A 214 10.63 7.18 1.31
C TYR A 214 10.19 7.15 2.78
N VAL A 215 9.44 6.13 3.20
CA VAL A 215 9.00 5.93 4.60
C VAL A 215 10.21 5.70 5.52
N ALA A 216 11.17 4.88 5.10
CA ALA A 216 12.40 4.59 5.85
C ALA A 216 13.21 5.83 6.18
N GLY A 217 13.24 6.79 5.25
CA GLY A 217 14.03 8.00 5.35
C GLY A 217 15.55 7.76 5.22
N PRO A 218 16.36 8.85 5.17
CA PRO A 218 17.78 8.76 4.82
C PRO A 218 18.61 7.88 5.75
N ALA A 219 18.22 7.79 7.02
CA ALA A 219 18.98 6.99 8.00
C ALA A 219 18.82 5.47 7.83
N ARG A 220 17.76 5.00 7.15
CA ARG A 220 17.44 3.57 7.04
C ARG A 220 17.29 3.08 5.60
N ALA A 221 17.27 3.99 4.63
CA ALA A 221 16.99 3.66 3.22
C ALA A 221 18.02 2.68 2.65
N ARG A 222 19.31 2.86 2.94
CA ARG A 222 20.39 1.97 2.49
C ARG A 222 20.12 0.53 2.95
N ARG A 223 19.89 0.33 4.25
CA ARG A 223 19.64 -1.00 4.80
C ARG A 223 18.37 -1.65 4.21
N ALA A 224 17.32 -0.86 3.98
CA ALA A 224 16.11 -1.35 3.33
C ALA A 224 16.39 -1.76 1.89
N LEU A 225 17.12 -0.94 1.13
CA LEU A 225 17.52 -1.26 -0.25
C LEU A 225 18.37 -2.53 -0.33
N ASP A 226 19.38 -2.68 0.53
CA ASP A 226 20.24 -3.85 0.56
C ASP A 226 19.46 -5.12 0.90
N ARG A 227 18.48 -5.01 1.81
CA ARG A 227 17.59 -6.13 2.16
C ARG A 227 16.68 -6.55 1.01
N TYR A 228 16.16 -5.62 0.23
CA TYR A 228 15.42 -5.88 -1.01
C TYR A 228 16.33 -6.49 -2.07
N ALA A 229 17.47 -5.87 -2.32
CA ALA A 229 18.44 -6.25 -3.35
C ALA A 229 19.04 -7.65 -3.10
N GLY A 230 19.06 -8.12 -1.86
CA GLY A 230 19.43 -9.48 -1.52
C GLY A 230 18.50 -10.56 -2.12
N SER A 231 17.29 -10.19 -2.50
CA SER A 231 16.36 -11.08 -3.24
C SER A 231 16.39 -10.81 -4.74
N VAL A 232 16.39 -9.54 -5.14
CA VAL A 232 16.36 -9.13 -6.56
C VAL A 232 17.14 -7.83 -6.74
N PRO A 233 18.25 -7.84 -7.50
CA PRO A 233 19.02 -6.63 -7.75
C PRO A 233 18.23 -5.66 -8.65
N LEU A 234 18.38 -4.37 -8.40
CA LEU A 234 17.86 -3.34 -9.29
C LEU A 234 18.73 -3.26 -10.56
N SER A 235 18.06 -3.09 -11.71
CA SER A 235 18.75 -2.72 -12.96
C SER A 235 19.31 -1.30 -12.88
N GLU A 236 20.17 -0.94 -13.80
CA GLU A 236 20.70 0.42 -13.91
C GLU A 236 19.57 1.43 -14.14
N GLU A 237 18.63 1.11 -15.01
CA GLU A 237 17.47 1.95 -15.29
C GLU A 237 16.58 2.13 -14.05
N GLU A 238 16.31 1.06 -13.30
CA GLU A 238 15.55 1.15 -12.05
C GLU A 238 16.26 2.07 -11.04
N ARG A 239 17.58 2.00 -10.92
CA ARG A 239 18.35 2.89 -10.04
C ARG A 239 18.30 4.34 -10.47
N ALA A 240 18.43 4.60 -11.78
CA ALA A 240 18.40 5.94 -12.33
C ALA A 240 17.04 6.62 -12.12
N ARG A 241 15.93 5.86 -12.22
CA ARG A 241 14.57 6.38 -12.08
C ARG A 241 14.04 6.36 -10.66
N LEU A 242 14.72 5.70 -9.71
CA LEU A 242 14.28 5.53 -8.33
C LEU A 242 13.92 6.86 -7.63
N PRO A 243 14.68 7.96 -7.74
CA PRO A 243 14.31 9.24 -7.11
C PRO A 243 12.98 9.80 -7.61
N ALA A 244 12.73 9.74 -8.92
CA ALA A 244 11.50 10.21 -9.52
C ALA A 244 10.29 9.32 -9.14
N VAL A 245 10.50 8.01 -8.98
CA VAL A 245 9.46 7.09 -8.50
C VAL A 245 9.17 7.30 -7.01
N MET A 246 10.19 7.63 -6.19
CA MET A 246 10.00 7.86 -4.75
C MET A 246 9.05 9.03 -4.44
N ILE A 247 9.05 10.07 -5.26
CA ILE A 247 8.21 11.25 -5.02
C ILE A 247 6.75 11.01 -5.42
N ALA A 248 6.47 10.07 -6.32
CA ALA A 248 5.14 9.87 -6.89
C ALA A 248 4.09 9.54 -5.82
N ARG A 249 4.36 8.61 -4.93
CA ARG A 249 3.38 8.14 -3.93
C ARG A 249 3.01 9.20 -2.88
N PRO A 250 3.96 9.90 -2.21
CA PRO A 250 3.60 10.95 -1.26
C PRO A 250 2.83 12.09 -1.92
N LEU A 251 3.15 12.47 -3.17
CA LEU A 251 2.38 13.46 -3.91
C LEU A 251 0.95 12.98 -4.20
N THR A 252 0.77 11.73 -4.60
CA THR A 252 -0.57 11.15 -4.83
C THR A 252 -1.41 11.21 -3.55
N LEU A 253 -0.83 10.89 -2.39
CA LEU A 253 -1.52 10.95 -1.10
C LEU A 253 -1.96 12.37 -0.73
N ASP A 254 -1.09 13.36 -0.95
CA ASP A 254 -1.41 14.75 -0.64
C ASP A 254 -2.47 15.33 -1.60
N LEU A 255 -2.38 15.00 -2.88
CA LEU A 255 -3.40 15.37 -3.87
C LEU A 255 -4.74 14.72 -3.56
N TRP A 256 -4.74 13.45 -3.16
CA TRP A 256 -5.93 12.76 -2.71
C TRP A 256 -6.54 13.43 -1.47
N ALA A 257 -5.71 13.76 -0.46
CA ALA A 257 -6.16 14.45 0.74
C ALA A 257 -6.78 15.83 0.41
N ALA A 258 -6.21 16.55 -0.56
CA ALA A 258 -6.76 17.83 -1.03
C ALA A 258 -8.09 17.64 -1.78
N ALA A 259 -8.22 16.62 -2.62
CA ALA A 259 -9.45 16.32 -3.35
C ALA A 259 -10.62 15.99 -2.40
N TYR A 260 -10.34 15.44 -1.23
CA TYR A 260 -11.34 15.17 -0.18
C TYR A 260 -11.39 16.24 0.92
N GLU A 261 -10.91 17.46 0.63
CA GLU A 261 -10.94 18.62 1.53
C GLU A 261 -10.26 18.38 2.91
N ARG A 262 -9.36 17.38 2.97
CA ARG A 262 -8.57 17.07 4.18
C ARG A 262 -7.27 17.89 4.26
N MET A 263 -6.94 18.61 3.18
CA MET A 263 -5.73 19.40 3.03
C MET A 263 -6.01 20.58 2.10
N THR A 264 -5.43 21.73 2.41
CA THR A 264 -5.50 22.91 1.54
C THR A 264 -4.45 22.84 0.43
N ALA A 265 -4.70 23.53 -0.69
CA ALA A 265 -3.73 23.65 -1.79
C ALA A 265 -2.37 24.22 -1.30
N ARG A 266 -2.38 25.16 -0.36
CA ARG A 266 -1.16 25.73 0.23
C ARG A 266 -0.35 24.68 0.99
N GLU A 267 -1.02 23.81 1.73
CA GLU A 267 -0.37 22.70 2.44
C GLU A 267 0.23 21.71 1.46
N VAL A 268 -0.48 21.35 0.38
CA VAL A 268 0.03 20.45 -0.67
C VAL A 268 1.34 21.00 -1.25
N VAL A 269 1.37 22.28 -1.61
CA VAL A 269 2.58 22.93 -2.14
C VAL A 269 3.73 22.94 -1.13
N THR A 270 3.43 23.23 0.13
CA THR A 270 4.44 23.21 1.20
C THR A 270 5.01 21.80 1.38
N ARG A 271 4.15 20.78 1.36
CA ARG A 271 4.56 19.37 1.48
C ARG A 271 5.32 18.88 0.26
N CYS A 272 4.96 19.34 -0.93
CA CYS A 272 5.69 19.02 -2.16
C CYS A 272 7.19 19.37 -2.04
N ARG A 273 7.53 20.55 -1.50
CA ARG A 273 8.93 20.94 -1.21
C ARG A 273 9.59 20.02 -0.18
N ALA A 274 8.86 19.67 0.88
CA ALA A 274 9.36 18.76 1.89
C ALA A 274 9.60 17.34 1.31
N HIS A 275 8.74 16.88 0.39
CA HIS A 275 8.93 15.60 -0.29
C HIS A 275 10.19 15.62 -1.16
N ARG A 276 10.40 16.67 -1.97
CA ARG A 276 11.63 16.83 -2.76
C ARG A 276 12.88 16.78 -1.88
N ALA A 277 12.95 17.61 -0.86
CA ALA A 277 14.09 17.64 0.06
C ALA A 277 14.34 16.29 0.73
N ARG A 278 13.25 15.56 1.08
CA ARG A 278 13.36 14.22 1.66
C ARG A 278 13.90 13.20 0.66
N VAL A 279 13.43 13.24 -0.59
CA VAL A 279 13.93 12.34 -1.65
C VAL A 279 15.40 12.63 -1.96
N GLU A 280 15.81 13.90 -2.05
CA GLU A 280 17.19 14.31 -2.23
C GLU A 280 18.10 13.76 -1.10
N ALA A 281 17.66 13.91 0.17
CA ALA A 281 18.41 13.40 1.31
C ALA A 281 18.52 11.86 1.30
N ILE A 282 17.45 11.14 0.88
CA ILE A 282 17.48 9.69 0.74
C ILE A 282 18.44 9.30 -0.39
N THR A 283 18.34 9.95 -1.54
CA THR A 283 19.21 9.68 -2.71
C THR A 283 20.67 9.90 -2.37
N ALA A 284 21.01 10.99 -1.67
CA ALA A 284 22.36 11.23 -1.19
C ALA A 284 22.84 10.10 -0.25
N ALA A 285 21.98 9.66 0.69
CA ALA A 285 22.32 8.56 1.60
C ALA A 285 22.48 7.19 0.88
N LEU A 286 21.74 6.96 -0.22
CA LEU A 286 21.88 5.77 -1.04
C LEU A 286 23.16 5.76 -1.89
N ASN A 287 23.70 6.92 -2.23
CA ASN A 287 24.92 7.07 -3.02
C ASN A 287 26.19 7.19 -2.17
N ASP A 288 26.07 7.34 -0.84
CA ASP A 288 27.20 7.45 0.09
C ASP A 288 27.71 6.04 0.46
N PRO A 289 28.92 5.63 -0.01
CA PRO A 289 29.46 4.31 0.26
C PRO A 289 29.88 4.10 1.73
N ASP A 290 30.12 5.19 2.48
CA ASP A 290 30.65 5.16 3.85
C ASP A 290 29.51 5.10 4.91
N ARG A 291 28.28 5.19 4.51
CA ARG A 291 27.10 5.05 5.38
C ARG A 291 26.62 3.59 5.46
N VAL A 292 27.35 2.76 6.19
CA VAL A 292 26.93 1.38 6.54
C VAL A 292 26.39 1.32 7.95
#